data_61db8c1c1f5f0ccb2c68b7704e3e1a91
#
_entry.id   61db8c1c1f5f0ccb2c68b7704e3e1a91
#
_cell.length_a   1.000
_cell.length_b   1.000
_cell.length_c   1.000
_cell.angle_alpha   90.00
_cell.angle_beta   90.00
_cell.angle_gamma   90.00
#
_symmetry.space_group_name_H-M   'P 1'
#
loop_
_entity.id
_entity.type
_entity.pdbx_description
1 polymer ?
#
loop_
_entity_poly.entity_id
_entity_poly.type
_entity_poly.pdbx_seq_one_letter_code
_entity_poly.pdbx_strand_id
1 'polypeptide(L)'
;APIAFDELKRVPALEKDCEFYWGENWRNIISPTDACKNYVKRVKKINAKFLVGHHYTRYLGDLSGGQILKNIANKSMNLNGEGLAFYEFEGIPNPGNFKNRYRTALDNLPITWSDGELIINEANYAFKLNMDVFDEIGSSRPFPLLATMRGLLQLTWGAIRSKK
;
A
#
# COMPACT_ATOMS: atom_id res chain seq x y z
N ALA A 1 13.52 -1.66 12.87
CA ALA A 1 12.64 -0.67 13.53
C ALA A 1 11.51 -1.41 14.24
N PRO A 2 10.96 -0.91 15.36
CA PRO A 2 9.92 -1.61 16.13
C PRO A 2 8.64 -1.96 15.34
N ILE A 3 8.38 -1.27 14.23
CA ILE A 3 7.22 -1.51 13.35
C ILE A 3 7.57 -2.34 12.10
N ALA A 4 8.82 -2.72 11.90
CA ALA A 4 9.26 -3.51 10.75
C ALA A 4 9.05 -5.02 10.99
N PHE A 5 7.80 -5.43 11.03
CA PHE A 5 7.41 -6.83 11.21
C PHE A 5 7.72 -7.64 9.94
N ASP A 6 8.29 -8.82 10.11
CA ASP A 6 8.62 -9.72 8.98
C ASP A 6 7.38 -10.16 8.20
N GLU A 7 6.26 -10.31 8.88
CA GLU A 7 4.95 -10.65 8.30
C GLU A 7 4.46 -9.63 7.26
N LEU A 8 5.01 -8.41 7.29
CA LEU A 8 4.67 -7.35 6.35
C LEU A 8 5.55 -7.31 5.08
N LYS A 9 6.53 -8.19 4.95
CA LYS A 9 7.35 -8.25 3.74
C LYS A 9 6.52 -8.68 2.54
N ARG A 10 6.45 -7.82 1.50
CA ARG A 10 5.61 -8.03 0.31
C ARG A 10 6.38 -8.32 -0.97
N VAL A 11 7.72 -8.18 -0.96
CA VAL A 11 8.50 -8.37 -2.18
C VAL A 11 8.33 -9.77 -2.79
N PRO A 12 8.43 -10.88 -2.04
CA PRO A 12 8.23 -12.21 -2.63
C PRO A 12 6.83 -12.40 -3.19
N ALA A 13 5.81 -11.88 -2.52
CA ALA A 13 4.43 -11.95 -2.97
C ALA A 13 4.20 -11.14 -4.26
N LEU A 14 4.78 -9.93 -4.35
CA LEU A 14 4.74 -9.12 -5.58
C LEU A 14 5.47 -9.80 -6.74
N GLU A 15 6.61 -10.44 -6.49
CA GLU A 15 7.35 -11.17 -7.51
C GLU A 15 6.54 -12.34 -8.05
N LYS A 16 5.86 -13.10 -7.17
CA LYS A 16 4.95 -14.17 -7.54
C LYS A 16 3.80 -13.66 -8.42
N ASP A 17 3.19 -12.54 -8.06
CA ASP A 17 2.12 -11.94 -8.86
C ASP A 17 2.63 -11.44 -10.22
N CYS A 18 3.83 -10.82 -10.25
CA CYS A 18 4.45 -10.41 -11.51
C CYS A 18 4.74 -11.61 -12.43
N GLU A 19 5.21 -12.71 -11.87
CA GLU A 19 5.46 -13.94 -12.60
C GLU A 19 4.16 -14.54 -13.16
N PHE A 20 3.08 -14.54 -12.38
CA PHE A 20 1.75 -14.97 -12.83
C PHE A 20 1.25 -14.18 -14.02
N TYR A 21 1.37 -12.83 -13.99
CA TYR A 21 0.83 -11.96 -15.04
C TYR A 21 1.71 -11.85 -16.29
N TRP A 22 3.03 -11.95 -16.16
CA TRP A 22 4.00 -11.69 -17.25
C TRP A 22 5.01 -12.81 -17.47
N GLY A 23 4.93 -13.92 -16.71
CA GLY A 23 5.86 -15.03 -16.78
C GLY A 23 7.21 -14.78 -16.14
N GLU A 24 8.10 -15.76 -16.17
CA GLU A 24 9.41 -15.73 -15.49
C GLU A 24 10.29 -14.53 -15.89
N ASN A 25 10.17 -14.06 -17.12
CA ASN A 25 10.94 -12.96 -17.67
C ASN A 25 10.34 -11.56 -17.39
N TRP A 26 9.37 -11.44 -16.47
CA TRP A 26 8.63 -10.21 -16.19
C TRP A 26 9.53 -8.97 -15.95
N ARG A 27 10.72 -9.14 -15.37
CA ARG A 27 11.67 -8.04 -15.12
C ARG A 27 12.18 -7.37 -16.40
N ASN A 28 12.15 -8.09 -17.52
CA ASN A 28 12.54 -7.57 -18.84
C ASN A 28 11.35 -7.04 -19.64
N ILE A 29 10.13 -7.36 -19.22
CA ILE A 29 8.87 -7.05 -19.94
C ILE A 29 8.25 -5.75 -19.39
N ILE A 30 8.21 -5.59 -18.06
CA ILE A 30 7.56 -4.46 -17.41
C ILE A 30 8.56 -3.43 -16.92
N SER A 31 8.15 -2.18 -16.94
CA SER A 31 8.91 -1.07 -16.39
C SER A 31 8.03 -0.23 -15.47
N PRO A 32 8.58 0.32 -14.38
CA PRO A 32 7.81 1.20 -13.51
C PRO A 32 7.39 2.46 -14.26
N THR A 33 6.15 2.89 -14.03
CA THR A 33 5.61 4.14 -14.56
C THR A 33 6.33 5.36 -13.96
N ASP A 34 6.11 6.55 -14.52
CA ASP A 34 6.78 7.75 -14.02
C ASP A 34 6.30 8.16 -12.63
N ALA A 35 5.02 8.00 -12.32
CA ALA A 35 4.50 8.19 -10.97
C ALA A 35 5.14 7.18 -9.98
N CYS A 36 5.30 5.92 -10.37
CA CYS A 36 5.99 4.92 -9.57
C CYS A 36 7.47 5.30 -9.34
N LYS A 37 8.19 5.74 -10.37
CA LYS A 37 9.58 6.23 -10.24
C LYS A 37 9.68 7.43 -9.29
N ASN A 38 8.72 8.36 -9.36
CA ASN A 38 8.66 9.52 -8.47
C ASN A 38 8.42 9.10 -7.01
N TYR A 39 7.54 8.13 -6.78
CA TYR A 39 7.33 7.56 -5.47
C TYR A 39 8.62 6.93 -4.90
N VAL A 40 9.28 6.08 -5.68
CA VAL A 40 10.55 5.45 -5.30
C VAL A 40 11.62 6.51 -5.00
N LYS A 41 11.72 7.56 -5.81
CA LYS A 41 12.64 8.68 -5.60
C LYS A 41 12.39 9.38 -4.27
N ARG A 42 11.11 9.58 -3.89
CA ARG A 42 10.73 10.15 -2.58
C ARG A 42 11.20 9.26 -1.44
N VAL A 43 10.83 7.99 -1.47
CA VAL A 43 11.17 7.01 -0.41
C VAL A 43 12.69 6.88 -0.23
N LYS A 44 13.48 6.93 -1.31
CA LYS A 44 14.95 6.88 -1.25
C LYS A 44 15.61 8.12 -0.66
N LYS A 45 14.95 9.27 -0.72
CA LYS A 45 15.51 10.57 -0.29
C LYS A 45 15.08 10.99 1.11
N ILE A 46 13.98 10.44 1.60
CA ILE A 46 13.41 10.86 2.88
C ILE A 46 14.20 10.29 4.05
N ASN A 47 14.22 11.03 5.16
CA ASN A 47 14.77 10.54 6.41
C ASN A 47 14.01 9.30 6.90
N ALA A 48 14.73 8.31 7.42
CA ALA A 48 14.19 7.05 7.91
C ALA A 48 13.03 7.21 8.92
N LYS A 49 13.07 8.26 9.74
CA LYS A 49 12.00 8.60 10.70
C LYS A 49 10.65 8.84 9.97
N PHE A 50 10.66 9.51 8.84
CA PHE A 50 9.43 9.82 8.10
C PHE A 50 8.94 8.66 7.23
N LEU A 51 9.77 7.63 7.00
CA LEU A 51 9.33 6.39 6.39
C LEU A 51 8.21 5.71 7.19
N VAL A 52 8.06 6.01 8.46
CA VAL A 52 6.92 5.58 9.30
C VAL A 52 5.59 5.95 8.66
N GLY A 53 5.45 7.16 8.09
CA GLY A 53 4.25 7.59 7.39
C GLY A 53 3.92 6.72 6.17
N HIS A 54 4.93 6.40 5.34
CA HIS A 54 4.77 5.49 4.20
C HIS A 54 4.42 4.08 4.64
N HIS A 55 5.10 3.57 5.67
CA HIS A 55 4.89 2.24 6.23
C HIS A 55 3.46 2.07 6.76
N TYR A 56 2.99 3.04 7.55
CA TYR A 56 1.62 3.07 8.06
C TYR A 56 0.59 3.07 6.91
N THR A 57 0.74 4.01 5.97
CA THR A 57 -0.18 4.17 4.85
C THR A 57 -0.27 2.90 4.02
N ARG A 58 0.86 2.25 3.75
CA ARG A 58 0.89 1.04 2.92
C ARG A 58 0.29 -0.14 3.66
N TYR A 59 0.86 -0.54 4.77
CA TYR A 59 0.54 -1.83 5.39
C TYR A 59 -0.80 -1.87 6.10
N LEU A 60 -1.20 -0.82 6.83
CA LEU A 60 -2.55 -0.78 7.40
C LEU A 60 -3.63 -0.62 6.33
N GLY A 61 -3.32 0.08 5.25
CA GLY A 61 -4.16 0.17 4.07
C GLY A 61 -4.40 -1.21 3.44
N ASP A 62 -3.34 -1.98 3.21
CA ASP A 62 -3.42 -3.32 2.60
C ASP A 62 -4.13 -4.33 3.49
N LEU A 63 -3.89 -4.30 4.80
CA LEU A 63 -4.58 -5.16 5.78
C LEU A 63 -6.06 -4.79 6.00
N SER A 64 -6.53 -3.71 5.42
CA SER A 64 -7.93 -3.23 5.52
C SER A 64 -8.58 -3.17 4.14
N GLY A 65 -8.40 -2.07 3.43
CA GLY A 65 -8.95 -1.86 2.08
C GLY A 65 -8.38 -2.83 1.04
N GLY A 66 -7.13 -3.28 1.22
CA GLY A 66 -6.50 -4.26 0.32
C GLY A 66 -7.27 -5.57 0.22
N GLN A 67 -7.91 -6.04 1.30
CA GLN A 67 -8.73 -7.25 1.27
C GLN A 67 -10.01 -7.06 0.42
N ILE A 68 -10.55 -5.86 0.40
CA ILE A 68 -11.69 -5.52 -0.47
C ILE A 68 -11.22 -5.51 -1.92
N LEU A 69 -10.07 -4.89 -2.19
CA LEU A 69 -9.47 -4.85 -3.53
C LEU A 69 -9.13 -6.24 -4.06
N LYS A 70 -8.60 -7.15 -3.21
CA LYS A 70 -8.39 -8.54 -3.54
C LYS A 70 -9.66 -9.20 -4.09
N ASN A 71 -10.77 -9.06 -3.36
CA ASN A 71 -12.05 -9.65 -3.73
C ASN A 71 -12.60 -9.06 -5.05
N ILE A 72 -12.46 -7.75 -5.25
CA ILE A 72 -12.86 -7.08 -6.48
C ILE A 72 -12.02 -7.59 -7.66
N ALA A 73 -10.70 -7.60 -7.53
CA ALA A 73 -9.79 -8.08 -8.57
C ALA A 73 -10.06 -9.55 -8.93
N ASN A 74 -10.18 -10.42 -7.91
CA ASN A 74 -10.48 -11.83 -8.12
C ASN A 74 -11.75 -12.05 -8.95
N LYS A 75 -12.83 -11.35 -8.61
CA LYS A 75 -14.10 -11.45 -9.31
C LYS A 75 -14.06 -10.84 -10.71
N SER A 76 -13.54 -9.62 -10.83
CA SER A 76 -13.59 -8.88 -12.10
C SER A 76 -12.66 -9.43 -13.17
N MET A 77 -11.57 -10.06 -12.75
CA MET A 77 -10.57 -10.66 -13.65
C MET A 77 -10.69 -12.19 -13.74
N ASN A 78 -11.62 -12.78 -12.97
CA ASN A 78 -11.84 -14.24 -12.92
C ASN A 78 -10.56 -15.03 -12.59
N LEU A 79 -9.81 -14.58 -11.56
CA LEU A 79 -8.47 -15.07 -11.25
C LEU A 79 -8.45 -16.40 -10.50
N ASN A 80 -9.57 -16.87 -9.97
CA ASN A 80 -9.66 -18.10 -9.17
C ASN A 80 -8.68 -18.15 -7.99
N GLY A 81 -8.29 -16.99 -7.46
CA GLY A 81 -7.35 -16.86 -6.35
C GLY A 81 -5.89 -16.67 -6.76
N GLU A 82 -5.53 -16.82 -8.03
CA GLU A 82 -4.16 -16.62 -8.51
C GLU A 82 -3.85 -15.14 -8.80
N GLY A 83 -2.57 -14.76 -8.81
CA GLY A 83 -2.14 -13.39 -9.09
C GLY A 83 -2.56 -12.37 -8.03
N LEU A 84 -2.82 -12.80 -6.80
CA LEU A 84 -3.30 -12.01 -5.66
C LEU A 84 -2.45 -12.19 -4.40
N ALA A 85 -1.27 -12.79 -4.54
CA ALA A 85 -0.36 -13.10 -3.43
C ALA A 85 0.04 -11.84 -2.64
N PHE A 86 0.12 -10.68 -3.29
CA PHE A 86 0.37 -9.40 -2.63
C PHE A 86 -0.60 -9.11 -1.49
N TYR A 87 -1.87 -9.47 -1.63
CA TYR A 87 -2.90 -9.24 -0.63
C TYR A 87 -2.95 -10.35 0.44
N GLU A 88 -2.18 -11.40 0.31
CA GLU A 88 -2.14 -12.53 1.24
C GLU A 88 -1.01 -12.33 2.25
N PHE A 89 -1.38 -12.25 3.51
CA PHE A 89 -0.44 -12.09 4.62
C PHE A 89 -0.42 -13.39 5.41
N GLU A 90 0.30 -14.39 4.88
CA GLU A 90 0.35 -15.76 5.43
C GLU A 90 0.71 -15.79 6.92
N GLY A 91 1.61 -14.91 7.36
CA GLY A 91 2.00 -14.76 8.77
C GLY A 91 0.98 -14.01 9.64
N ILE A 92 -0.18 -13.59 9.10
CA ILE A 92 -1.17 -12.77 9.81
C ILE A 92 -2.54 -13.44 9.77
N PRO A 93 -2.79 -14.43 10.63
CA PRO A 93 -4.08 -15.15 10.65
C PRO A 93 -5.26 -14.26 11.10
N ASN A 94 -4.98 -13.21 11.89
CA ASN A 94 -5.98 -12.26 12.35
C ASN A 94 -5.51 -10.82 12.11
N PRO A 95 -5.96 -10.18 11.01
CA PRO A 95 -5.59 -8.80 10.70
C PRO A 95 -6.00 -7.78 11.78
N GLY A 96 -7.09 -8.02 12.51
CA GLY A 96 -7.54 -7.14 13.60
C GLY A 96 -6.52 -7.09 14.74
N ASN A 97 -6.12 -8.25 15.24
CA ASN A 97 -5.12 -8.37 16.29
C ASN A 97 -3.77 -7.82 15.85
N PHE A 98 -3.38 -8.14 14.63
CA PHE A 98 -2.12 -7.60 14.08
C PHE A 98 -2.13 -6.08 14.00
N LYS A 99 -3.20 -5.46 13.52
CA LYS A 99 -3.34 -4.01 13.46
C LYS A 99 -3.24 -3.36 14.84
N ASN A 100 -3.77 -4.00 15.89
CA ASN A 100 -3.64 -3.51 17.25
C ASN A 100 -2.17 -3.60 17.73
N ARG A 101 -1.50 -4.75 17.51
CA ARG A 101 -0.07 -4.92 17.78
C ARG A 101 0.78 -3.87 17.06
N TYR A 102 0.47 -3.61 15.81
CA TYR A 102 1.15 -2.59 15.01
C TYR A 102 0.97 -1.19 15.59
N ARG A 103 -0.27 -0.81 15.96
CA ARG A 103 -0.55 0.51 16.56
C ARG A 103 0.18 0.67 17.88
N THR A 104 0.16 -0.34 18.74
CA THR A 104 0.93 -0.32 19.99
C THR A 104 2.43 -0.12 19.73
N ALA A 105 3.00 -0.79 18.73
CA ALA A 105 4.40 -0.60 18.36
C ALA A 105 4.67 0.81 17.81
N LEU A 106 3.73 1.38 17.07
CA LEU A 106 3.80 2.74 16.55
C LEU A 106 3.75 3.78 17.67
N ASP A 107 2.83 3.61 18.63
CA ASP A 107 2.66 4.51 19.78
C ASP A 107 3.89 4.52 20.70
N ASN A 108 4.65 3.43 20.73
CA ASN A 108 5.89 3.29 21.49
C ASN A 108 7.16 3.76 20.74
N LEU A 109 7.02 4.35 19.56
CA LEU A 109 8.19 4.89 18.87
C LEU A 109 8.78 6.10 19.64
N PRO A 110 10.11 6.19 19.76
CA PRO A 110 10.77 7.32 20.43
C PRO A 110 10.78 8.54 19.48
N ILE A 111 9.61 9.16 19.31
CA ILE A 111 9.41 10.35 18.46
C ILE A 111 8.87 11.51 19.30
N THR A 112 9.25 12.72 18.91
CA THR A 112 8.70 13.95 19.51
C THR A 112 7.34 14.28 18.92
N TRP A 113 6.59 15.19 19.56
CA TRP A 113 5.34 15.72 19.00
C TRP A 113 5.55 16.34 17.60
N SER A 114 6.59 17.13 17.45
CA SER A 114 6.96 17.75 16.16
C SER A 114 7.27 16.70 15.08
N ASP A 115 7.93 15.58 15.44
CA ASP A 115 8.14 14.46 14.52
C ASP A 115 6.82 13.84 14.11
N GLY A 116 5.86 13.70 15.03
CA GLY A 116 4.53 13.16 14.76
C GLY A 116 3.78 13.97 13.69
N GLU A 117 3.80 15.30 13.77
CA GLU A 117 3.20 16.16 12.74
C GLU A 117 3.86 15.98 11.37
N LEU A 118 5.18 15.88 11.32
CA LEU A 118 5.91 15.65 10.07
C LEU A 118 5.62 14.25 9.49
N ILE A 119 5.49 13.23 10.34
CA ILE A 119 5.11 11.87 9.91
C ILE A 119 3.68 11.85 9.36
N ILE A 120 2.74 12.57 9.97
CA ILE A 120 1.36 12.72 9.47
C ILE A 120 1.36 13.40 8.09
N ASN A 121 2.12 14.48 7.94
CA ASN A 121 2.24 15.16 6.65
C ASN A 121 2.84 14.26 5.58
N GLU A 122 3.84 13.44 5.94
CA GLU A 122 4.42 12.48 5.02
C GLU A 122 3.47 11.32 4.68
N ALA A 123 2.66 10.86 5.64
CA ALA A 123 1.61 9.88 5.37
C ALA A 123 0.57 10.42 4.38
N ASN A 124 0.19 11.70 4.53
CA ASN A 124 -0.68 12.40 3.58
C ASN A 124 -0.03 12.48 2.19
N TYR A 125 1.26 12.76 2.12
CA TYR A 125 1.99 12.78 0.87
C TYR A 125 2.11 11.40 0.23
N ALA A 126 2.29 10.35 1.04
CA ALA A 126 2.28 8.97 0.57
C ALA A 126 0.94 8.59 -0.07
N PHE A 127 -0.20 9.04 0.49
CA PHE A 127 -1.51 8.88 -0.15
C PHE A 127 -1.57 9.58 -1.51
N LYS A 128 -1.07 10.83 -1.60
CA LYS A 128 -1.01 11.54 -2.87
C LYS A 128 -0.20 10.77 -3.90
N LEU A 129 0.97 10.27 -3.55
CA LEU A 129 1.82 9.50 -4.45
C LEU A 129 1.14 8.21 -4.94
N ASN A 130 0.37 7.53 -4.07
CA ASN A 130 -0.45 6.39 -4.50
C ASN A 130 -1.55 6.82 -5.47
N MET A 131 -2.22 7.95 -5.23
CA MET A 131 -3.22 8.49 -6.15
C MET A 131 -2.61 8.81 -7.51
N ASP A 132 -1.43 9.43 -7.54
CA ASP A 132 -0.72 9.75 -8.80
C ASP A 132 -0.44 8.47 -9.62
N VAL A 133 -0.07 7.35 -8.97
CA VAL A 133 0.10 6.04 -9.64
C VAL A 133 -1.23 5.54 -10.22
N PHE A 134 -2.32 5.63 -9.47
CA PHE A 134 -3.63 5.22 -9.97
C PHE A 134 -4.12 6.11 -11.11
N ASP A 135 -3.91 7.42 -11.02
CA ASP A 135 -4.31 8.36 -12.07
C ASP A 135 -3.53 8.10 -13.37
N GLU A 136 -2.22 7.80 -13.27
CA GLU A 136 -1.40 7.47 -14.44
C GLU A 136 -1.86 6.17 -15.11
N ILE A 137 -2.13 5.11 -14.33
CA ILE A 137 -2.66 3.84 -14.85
C ILE A 137 -4.06 4.04 -15.44
N GLY A 138 -4.92 4.84 -14.79
CA GLY A 138 -6.28 5.11 -15.21
C GLY A 138 -6.37 5.95 -16.48
N SER A 139 -5.43 6.87 -16.70
CA SER A 139 -5.36 7.69 -17.91
C SER A 139 -4.94 6.88 -19.13
N SER A 140 -4.19 5.81 -18.92
CA SER A 140 -3.72 4.95 -20.02
C SER A 140 -4.73 3.84 -20.41
N ARG A 141 -5.76 3.59 -19.58
CA ARG A 141 -6.82 2.60 -19.89
C ARG A 141 -8.13 3.00 -19.20
N PRO A 142 -9.26 3.14 -19.91
CA PRO A 142 -10.56 3.40 -19.30
C PRO A 142 -11.07 2.11 -18.62
N PHE A 143 -10.68 1.87 -17.37
CA PHE A 143 -11.13 0.70 -16.61
C PHE A 143 -12.12 1.12 -15.50
N PRO A 144 -13.34 0.55 -15.43
CA PRO A 144 -14.31 0.82 -14.36
C PRO A 144 -13.77 0.51 -12.96
N LEU A 145 -12.83 -0.44 -12.86
CA LEU A 145 -12.19 -0.88 -11.61
C LEU A 145 -11.41 0.26 -10.93
N LEU A 146 -10.75 1.11 -11.72
CA LEU A 146 -9.96 2.23 -11.20
C LEU A 146 -10.83 3.35 -10.60
N ALA A 147 -12.01 3.59 -11.17
CA ALA A 147 -12.98 4.52 -10.57
C ALA A 147 -13.45 4.05 -9.20
N THR A 148 -13.66 2.74 -9.03
CA THR A 148 -14.06 2.13 -7.75
C THR A 148 -12.91 2.16 -6.72
N MET A 149 -11.68 1.90 -7.15
CA MET A 149 -10.49 1.99 -6.29
C MET A 149 -10.23 3.43 -5.84
N ARG A 150 -10.37 4.40 -6.74
CA ARG A 150 -10.27 5.84 -6.43
C ARG A 150 -11.32 6.27 -5.42
N GLY A 151 -12.57 5.81 -5.58
CA GLY A 151 -13.66 6.05 -4.63
C GLY A 151 -13.38 5.47 -3.25
N LEU A 152 -12.86 4.25 -3.16
CA LEU A 152 -12.49 3.61 -1.89
C LEU A 152 -11.34 4.34 -1.19
N LEU A 153 -10.33 4.78 -1.91
CA LEU A 153 -9.22 5.56 -1.36
C LEU A 153 -9.70 6.93 -0.88
N GLN A 154 -10.63 7.58 -1.59
CA GLN A 154 -11.23 8.85 -1.16
C GLN A 154 -12.10 8.69 0.09
N LEU A 155 -12.84 7.59 0.22
CA LEU A 155 -13.65 7.29 1.42
C LEU A 155 -12.77 7.04 2.65
N THR A 156 -11.66 6.32 2.52
CA THR A 156 -10.71 6.11 3.63
C THR A 156 -10.02 7.42 4.03
N TRP A 157 -9.71 8.27 3.06
CA TRP A 157 -9.16 9.61 3.30
C TRP A 157 -10.15 10.54 3.99
N GLY A 158 -11.43 10.54 3.57
CA GLY A 158 -12.50 11.30 4.18
C GLY A 158 -12.76 10.90 5.63
N ALA A 159 -12.72 9.59 5.92
CA ALA A 159 -12.92 9.05 7.26
C ALA A 159 -11.77 9.41 8.25
N ILE A 160 -10.56 9.61 7.75
CA ILE A 160 -9.42 10.06 8.57
C ILE A 160 -9.55 11.56 8.89
N ARG A 161 -10.06 12.36 7.95
CA ARG A 161 -10.24 13.82 8.13
C ARG A 161 -11.44 14.19 9.02
N SER A 162 -12.47 13.37 9.07
CA SER A 162 -13.70 13.68 9.84
C SER A 162 -13.60 13.37 11.35
N LYS A 163 -12.46 12.83 11.82
CA LYS A 163 -12.20 12.53 13.24
C LYS A 163 -11.28 13.55 13.93
N LYS A 164 -11.18 14.77 13.39
CA LYS A 164 -10.57 15.90 14.11
C LYS A 164 -11.64 16.77 14.74
#